data_2da36b41cf11a39d60f046834275221e
#
_entry.id   2da36b41cf11a39d60f046834275221e
#
_cell.length_a   1.000
_cell.length_b   1.000
_cell.length_c   1.000
_cell.angle_alpha   90.00
_cell.angle_beta   90.00
_cell.angle_gamma   90.00
#
_symmetry.space_group_name_H-M   'P 1'
#
loop_
_entity.id
_entity.type
_entity.pdbx_description
1 polymer ?
#
loop_
_entity_poly.entity_id
_entity_poly.type
_entity_poly.pdbx_seq_one_letter_code
_entity_poly.pdbx_strand_id
1 'polypeptide(L)'
;MGLPRVLSGVQPTGALHLGNWLGAIRNWVDLQKDHDTFFCVVDLHAITVPHEPNRLAQDTLSTAALYLACGLDPKRSTIFVQSQVAAHSELCWLLNCVTPLNWLERMIQFKELSLIHISEPTRLGF
;
A
#
# COMPACT_ATOMS: atom_id res chain seq x y z
N MET A 1 -12.52 -18.61 19.88
CA MET A 1 -11.61 -17.49 19.53
C MET A 1 -11.55 -17.43 18.01
N GLY A 2 -11.67 -16.25 17.42
CA GLY A 2 -11.47 -16.09 15.95
C GLY A 2 -10.01 -16.29 15.56
N LEU A 3 -9.76 -16.53 14.25
CA LEU A 3 -8.40 -16.64 13.73
C LEU A 3 -7.64 -15.31 13.94
N PRO A 4 -6.32 -15.35 14.15
CA PRO A 4 -5.51 -14.14 14.19
C PRO A 4 -5.65 -13.36 12.88
N ARG A 5 -5.75 -12.03 12.97
CA ARG A 5 -5.94 -11.18 11.78
C ARG A 5 -4.61 -10.65 11.26
N VAL A 6 -4.42 -10.72 9.95
CA VAL A 6 -3.24 -10.22 9.25
C VAL A 6 -3.67 -9.23 8.16
N LEU A 7 -3.07 -8.05 8.16
CA LEU A 7 -3.20 -7.05 7.10
C LEU A 7 -1.81 -6.77 6.50
N SER A 8 -1.70 -6.86 5.19
CA SER A 8 -0.49 -6.52 4.46
C SER A 8 -0.82 -6.01 3.06
N GLY A 9 0.15 -5.45 2.36
CA GLY A 9 -0.08 -4.94 1.01
C GLY A 9 1.20 -4.64 0.25
N VAL A 10 1.07 -4.52 -1.08
CA VAL A 10 2.14 -4.14 -1.98
C VAL A 10 1.68 -2.99 -2.86
N GLN A 11 2.62 -2.08 -3.16
CA GLN A 11 2.38 -0.97 -4.09
C GLN A 11 2.24 -1.49 -5.52
N PRO A 12 1.30 -0.96 -6.32
CA PRO A 12 1.19 -1.25 -7.74
C PRO A 12 2.24 -0.46 -8.53
N THR A 13 3.49 -0.87 -8.45
CA THR A 13 4.63 -0.20 -9.10
C THR A 13 5.10 -0.88 -10.40
N GLY A 14 4.19 -1.49 -11.15
CA GLY A 14 4.50 -2.22 -12.38
C GLY A 14 4.79 -3.70 -12.12
N ALA A 15 5.90 -4.23 -12.65
CA ALA A 15 6.22 -5.65 -12.49
C ALA A 15 6.60 -5.98 -11.04
N LEU A 16 5.95 -6.99 -10.45
CA LEU A 16 6.40 -7.58 -9.20
C LEU A 16 7.79 -8.19 -9.40
N HIS A 17 8.74 -7.72 -8.63
CA HIS A 17 10.08 -8.29 -8.63
C HIS A 17 10.11 -9.60 -7.83
N LEU A 18 11.08 -10.47 -8.16
CA LEU A 18 11.31 -11.72 -7.43
C LEU A 18 11.42 -11.50 -5.91
N GLY A 19 11.98 -10.36 -5.50
CA GLY A 19 12.07 -9.97 -4.09
C GLY A 19 10.72 -9.77 -3.41
N ASN A 20 9.73 -9.22 -4.10
CA ASN A 20 8.36 -9.06 -3.57
C ASN A 20 7.69 -10.43 -3.41
N TRP A 21 7.90 -11.34 -4.36
CA TRP A 21 7.40 -12.70 -4.28
C TRP A 21 8.01 -13.44 -3.08
N LEU A 22 9.33 -13.48 -2.99
CA LEU A 22 10.03 -14.19 -1.94
C LEU A 22 9.84 -13.56 -0.56
N GLY A 23 9.80 -12.23 -0.49
CA GLY A 23 9.72 -11.50 0.77
C GLY A 23 8.33 -11.41 1.38
N ALA A 24 7.29 -11.33 0.57
CA ALA A 24 5.94 -11.10 1.04
C ALA A 24 4.93 -12.15 0.58
N ILE A 25 4.70 -12.26 -0.73
CA ILE A 25 3.53 -13.01 -1.26
C ILE A 25 3.61 -14.50 -0.93
N ARG A 26 4.78 -15.10 -0.96
CA ARG A 26 4.96 -16.50 -0.56
C ARG A 26 4.50 -16.74 0.88
N ASN A 27 4.87 -15.84 1.79
CA ASN A 27 4.43 -15.93 3.19
C ASN A 27 2.92 -15.74 3.33
N TRP A 28 2.31 -14.87 2.51
CA TRP A 28 0.87 -14.66 2.52
C TRP A 28 0.09 -15.90 2.10
N VAL A 29 0.59 -16.64 1.10
CA VAL A 29 -0.01 -17.91 0.67
C VAL A 29 -0.03 -18.93 1.82
N ASP A 30 0.98 -18.94 2.67
CA ASP A 30 0.99 -19.80 3.84
C ASP A 30 0.07 -19.28 4.96
N LEU A 31 0.08 -17.96 5.22
CA LEU A 31 -0.75 -17.32 6.26
C LEU A 31 -2.25 -17.49 6.04
N GLN A 32 -2.72 -17.54 4.79
CA GLN A 32 -4.15 -17.71 4.50
C GLN A 32 -4.72 -19.06 4.97
N LYS A 33 -3.87 -19.99 5.42
CA LYS A 33 -4.33 -21.32 5.88
C LYS A 33 -4.91 -21.27 7.30
N ASP A 34 -4.39 -20.39 8.14
CA ASP A 34 -4.66 -20.36 9.58
C ASP A 34 -4.90 -18.95 10.15
N HIS A 35 -4.97 -17.93 9.29
CA HIS A 35 -5.24 -16.53 9.65
C HIS A 35 -6.44 -15.96 8.88
N ASP A 36 -7.07 -14.96 9.48
CA ASP A 36 -8.05 -14.08 8.82
C ASP A 36 -7.26 -12.99 8.07
N THR A 37 -7.07 -13.18 6.77
CA THR A 37 -6.10 -12.43 5.98
C THR A 37 -6.72 -11.37 5.08
N PHE A 38 -6.12 -10.18 5.08
CA PHE A 38 -6.49 -9.00 4.29
C PHE A 38 -5.28 -8.53 3.51
N PHE A 39 -5.32 -8.66 2.18
CA PHE A 39 -4.22 -8.25 1.31
C PHE A 39 -4.64 -7.10 0.43
N CYS A 40 -3.96 -5.99 0.60
CA CYS A 40 -4.28 -4.71 -0.02
C CYS A 40 -3.35 -4.40 -1.20
N VAL A 41 -3.91 -3.96 -2.32
CA VAL A 41 -3.13 -3.23 -3.32
C VAL A 41 -3.14 -1.77 -2.89
N VAL A 42 -1.97 -1.25 -2.47
CA VAL A 42 -1.88 0.08 -1.84
C VAL A 42 -1.64 1.18 -2.88
N ASP A 43 -2.65 1.42 -3.69
CA ASP A 43 -2.65 2.43 -4.74
C ASP A 43 -2.56 3.87 -4.20
N LEU A 44 -3.14 4.15 -3.02
CA LEU A 44 -2.99 5.45 -2.37
C LEU A 44 -1.54 5.70 -1.90
N HIS A 45 -0.82 4.65 -1.56
CA HIS A 45 0.61 4.79 -1.24
C HIS A 45 1.45 5.01 -2.51
N ALA A 46 1.06 4.42 -3.63
CA ALA A 46 1.76 4.60 -4.90
C ALA A 46 1.76 6.05 -5.40
N ILE A 47 0.73 6.84 -5.09
CA ILE A 47 0.68 8.25 -5.49
C ILE A 47 1.61 9.17 -4.69
N THR A 48 2.25 8.68 -3.63
CA THR A 48 3.24 9.44 -2.85
C THR A 48 4.60 9.54 -3.54
N VAL A 49 4.82 8.79 -4.61
CA VAL A 49 6.03 8.83 -5.44
C VAL A 49 5.68 9.20 -6.88
N PRO A 50 6.63 9.69 -7.69
CA PRO A 50 6.39 9.96 -9.10
C PRO A 50 5.84 8.72 -9.82
N HIS A 51 4.74 8.87 -10.53
CA HIS A 51 4.05 7.80 -11.24
C HIS A 51 3.38 8.33 -12.52
N GLU A 52 3.09 7.43 -13.44
CA GLU A 52 2.30 7.73 -14.63
C GLU A 52 0.80 7.54 -14.32
N PRO A 53 -0.01 8.62 -14.25
CA PRO A 53 -1.41 8.53 -13.82
C PRO A 53 -2.23 7.54 -14.65
N ASN A 54 -2.00 7.50 -15.97
CA ASN A 54 -2.73 6.63 -16.88
C ASN A 54 -2.39 5.14 -16.70
N ARG A 55 -1.28 4.83 -16.04
CA ARG A 55 -0.84 3.45 -15.79
C ARG A 55 -1.25 2.93 -14.43
N LEU A 56 -1.49 3.81 -13.46
CA LEU A 56 -1.78 3.40 -12.08
C LEU A 56 -2.97 2.43 -12.00
N ALA A 57 -4.05 2.69 -12.72
CA ALA A 57 -5.21 1.79 -12.74
C ALA A 57 -4.86 0.41 -13.31
N GLN A 58 -4.10 0.38 -14.39
CA GLN A 58 -3.64 -0.86 -15.01
C GLN A 58 -2.69 -1.64 -14.09
N ASP A 59 -1.73 -0.96 -13.50
CA ASP A 59 -0.75 -1.56 -12.58
C ASP A 59 -1.45 -2.10 -11.32
N THR A 60 -2.48 -1.41 -10.83
CA THR A 60 -3.33 -1.88 -9.72
C THR A 60 -4.03 -3.19 -10.06
N LEU A 61 -4.67 -3.28 -11.22
CA LEU A 61 -5.33 -4.51 -11.67
C LEU A 61 -4.32 -5.65 -11.91
N SER A 62 -3.19 -5.33 -12.52
CA SER A 62 -2.11 -6.31 -12.75
C SER A 62 -1.55 -6.85 -11.45
N THR A 63 -1.38 -6.01 -10.44
CA THR A 63 -0.92 -6.42 -9.10
C THR A 63 -1.94 -7.35 -8.44
N ALA A 64 -3.24 -7.03 -8.50
CA ALA A 64 -4.29 -7.89 -7.98
C ALA A 64 -4.33 -9.25 -8.70
N ALA A 65 -4.19 -9.25 -10.03
CA ALA A 65 -4.13 -10.48 -10.82
C ALA A 65 -2.91 -11.34 -10.44
N LEU A 66 -1.77 -10.71 -10.18
CA LEU A 66 -0.56 -11.39 -9.71
C LEU A 66 -0.74 -12.01 -8.33
N TYR A 67 -1.46 -11.38 -7.41
CA TYR A 67 -1.80 -12.00 -6.13
C TYR A 67 -2.50 -13.34 -6.33
N LEU A 68 -3.51 -13.37 -7.20
CA LEU A 68 -4.24 -14.60 -7.51
C LEU A 68 -3.35 -15.63 -8.20
N ALA A 69 -2.56 -15.23 -9.18
CA ALA A 69 -1.63 -16.10 -9.89
C ALA A 69 -0.56 -16.70 -8.99
N CYS A 70 -0.17 -15.99 -7.94
CA CYS A 70 0.77 -16.46 -6.93
C CYS A 70 0.18 -17.44 -5.92
N GLY A 71 -1.13 -17.65 -5.92
CA GLY A 71 -1.79 -18.65 -5.09
C GLY A 71 -2.61 -18.09 -3.92
N LEU A 72 -2.88 -16.80 -3.89
CA LEU A 72 -3.87 -16.25 -2.95
C LEU A 72 -5.28 -16.64 -3.40
N ASP A 73 -6.00 -17.31 -2.51
CA ASP A 73 -7.36 -17.78 -2.76
C ASP A 73 -8.39 -16.73 -2.27
N PRO A 74 -9.18 -16.11 -3.16
CA PRO A 74 -10.17 -15.11 -2.79
C PRO A 74 -11.33 -15.65 -1.95
N LYS A 75 -11.44 -16.98 -1.80
CA LYS A 75 -12.39 -17.60 -0.87
C LYS A 75 -11.86 -17.66 0.57
N ARG A 76 -10.56 -17.52 0.75
CA ARG A 76 -9.88 -17.58 2.06
C ARG A 76 -9.36 -16.23 2.51
N SER A 77 -8.91 -15.42 1.57
CA SER A 77 -8.31 -14.10 1.83
C SER A 77 -9.18 -12.98 1.27
N THR A 78 -9.30 -11.90 1.99
CA THR A 78 -9.88 -10.67 1.48
C THR A 78 -8.81 -9.92 0.69
N ILE A 79 -9.01 -9.77 -0.62
CA ILE A 79 -8.13 -8.98 -1.49
C ILE A 79 -8.88 -7.72 -1.89
N PHE A 80 -8.26 -6.56 -1.71
CA PHE A 80 -8.91 -5.28 -1.99
C PHE A 80 -7.92 -4.20 -2.45
N VAL A 81 -8.45 -3.17 -3.11
CA VAL A 81 -7.72 -1.97 -3.49
C VAL A 81 -7.96 -0.89 -2.44
N GLN A 82 -6.92 -0.26 -1.95
CA GLN A 82 -6.98 0.67 -0.83
C GLN A 82 -7.93 1.85 -1.08
N SER A 83 -7.90 2.44 -2.27
CA SER A 83 -8.78 3.57 -2.65
C SER A 83 -10.27 3.22 -2.66
N GLN A 84 -10.63 1.94 -2.72
CA GLN A 84 -12.01 1.49 -2.66
C GLN A 84 -12.55 1.37 -1.23
N VAL A 85 -11.72 1.59 -0.22
CA VAL A 85 -12.09 1.59 1.20
C VAL A 85 -11.96 3.01 1.75
N ALA A 86 -13.00 3.81 1.62
CA ALA A 86 -13.01 5.22 2.02
C ALA A 86 -12.56 5.45 3.47
N ALA A 87 -12.84 4.50 4.37
CA ALA A 87 -12.46 4.56 5.77
C ALA A 87 -10.94 4.71 5.99
N HIS A 88 -10.08 4.23 5.07
CA HIS A 88 -8.63 4.42 5.17
C HIS A 88 -8.26 5.91 5.04
N SER A 89 -8.84 6.62 4.08
CA SER A 89 -8.60 8.05 3.89
C SER A 89 -9.24 8.89 4.99
N GLU A 90 -10.44 8.53 5.44
CA GLU A 90 -11.15 9.20 6.53
C GLU A 90 -10.36 9.10 7.83
N LEU A 91 -9.89 7.90 8.19
CA LEU A 91 -9.09 7.70 9.39
C LEU A 91 -7.75 8.46 9.28
N CYS A 92 -7.12 8.46 8.12
CA CYS A 92 -5.89 9.23 7.88
C CYS A 92 -6.13 10.72 8.16
N TRP A 93 -7.24 11.28 7.68
CA TRP A 93 -7.61 12.67 7.94
C TRP A 93 -7.81 12.95 9.44
N LEU A 94 -8.57 12.09 10.12
CA LEU A 94 -8.81 12.23 11.56
C LEU A 94 -7.50 12.18 12.36
N LEU A 95 -6.61 11.25 12.02
CA LEU A 95 -5.30 11.15 12.65
C LEU A 95 -4.44 12.39 12.38
N ASN A 96 -4.48 12.95 11.18
CA ASN A 96 -3.77 14.19 10.86
C ASN A 96 -4.25 15.37 11.72
N CYS A 97 -5.53 15.42 12.07
CA CYS A 97 -6.08 16.48 12.90
C CYS A 97 -5.58 16.45 14.36
N VAL A 98 -5.18 15.28 14.85
CA VAL A 98 -4.80 15.08 16.27
C VAL A 98 -3.32 14.73 16.46
N THR A 99 -2.59 14.45 15.39
CA THR A 99 -1.18 14.05 15.47
C THR A 99 -0.26 15.27 15.47
N PRO A 100 0.54 15.48 16.52
CA PRO A 100 1.50 16.56 16.55
C PRO A 100 2.60 16.36 15.48
N LEU A 101 2.99 17.44 14.81
CA LEU A 101 4.00 17.39 13.75
C LEU A 101 5.34 16.79 14.21
N ASN A 102 5.76 17.07 15.43
CA ASN A 102 6.99 16.53 15.99
C ASN A 102 7.02 15.00 16.16
N TRP A 103 5.84 14.35 16.16
CA TRP A 103 5.78 12.88 16.12
C TRP A 103 6.09 12.37 14.72
N LEU A 104 5.56 13.02 13.68
CA LEU A 104 5.82 12.69 12.29
C LEU A 104 7.30 12.89 11.94
N GLU A 105 7.91 13.99 12.41
CA GLU A 105 9.33 14.29 12.20
C GLU A 105 10.30 13.26 12.79
N ARG A 106 9.84 12.40 13.69
CA ARG A 106 10.63 11.28 14.22
C ARG A 106 10.56 10.03 13.32
N MET A 107 9.62 9.97 12.39
CA MET A 107 9.45 8.85 11.48
C MET A 107 10.40 8.97 10.30
N ILE A 108 11.13 7.89 10.00
CA ILE A 108 12.06 7.85 8.86
C ILE A 108 11.30 8.07 7.55
N GLN A 109 10.17 7.37 7.37
CA GLN A 109 9.34 7.49 6.16
C GLN A 109 8.82 8.90 5.93
N PHE A 110 8.42 9.61 6.99
CA PHE A 110 7.97 11.00 6.88
C PHE A 110 9.11 11.91 6.44
N LYS A 111 10.32 11.73 6.97
CA LYS A 111 11.50 12.49 6.58
C LYS A 111 11.87 12.25 5.12
N GLU A 112 11.86 10.99 4.67
CA GLU A 112 12.16 10.64 3.29
C GLU A 112 11.15 11.26 2.31
N LEU A 113 9.85 11.14 2.59
CA LEU A 113 8.80 11.72 1.76
C LEU A 113 8.84 13.26 1.76
N SER A 114 9.13 13.90 2.88
CA SER A 114 9.24 15.36 2.95
C SER A 114 10.46 15.89 2.19
N LEU A 115 11.56 15.16 2.15
CA LEU A 115 12.74 15.50 1.35
C LEU A 115 12.44 15.45 -0.16
N ILE A 116 11.63 14.51 -0.63
CA ILE A 116 11.19 14.45 -2.03
C ILE A 116 10.41 15.72 -2.41
N HIS A 117 9.61 16.25 -1.51
CA HIS A 117 8.85 17.49 -1.75
C HIS A 117 9.71 18.77 -1.60
N ILE A 118 10.79 18.72 -0.83
CA ILE A 118 11.71 19.87 -0.62
C ILE A 118 12.75 19.96 -1.75
N SER A 119 13.14 18.84 -2.35
CA SER A 119 14.16 18.81 -3.41
C SER A 119 13.70 19.38 -4.75
N GLU A 120 12.40 19.58 -4.94
CA GLU A 120 11.89 20.41 -6.02
C GLU A 120 11.58 21.82 -5.48
N PRO A 121 12.47 22.82 -5.70
CA PRO A 121 12.09 24.19 -5.46
C PRO A 121 10.92 24.46 -6.39
N THR A 122 9.74 24.64 -5.83
CA THR A 122 8.59 25.17 -6.55
C THR A 122 9.10 26.41 -7.28
N ARG A 123 9.32 26.33 -8.57
CA ARG A 123 9.42 27.49 -9.43
C ARG A 123 8.03 28.12 -9.43
N LEU A 124 7.71 28.83 -8.36
CA LEU A 124 6.72 29.87 -8.40
C LEU A 124 7.35 30.97 -9.28
N GLY A 125 7.24 30.78 -10.59
CA GLY A 125 7.44 31.85 -11.53
C GLY A 125 6.31 32.85 -11.30
N PHE A 126 6.63 33.92 -10.68
CA PHE A 126 5.86 35.16 -10.79
C PHE A 126 6.40 35.93 -11.99
#